data_2bec2225447edc5e87ad2ec67795b8d8
#
_entry.id   2bec2225447edc5e87ad2ec67795b8d8
#
_cell.length_a   1.000
_cell.length_b   1.000
_cell.length_c   1.000
_cell.angle_alpha   90.00
_cell.angle_beta   90.00
_cell.angle_gamma   90.00
#
_symmetry.space_group_name_H-M   'P 1'
#
loop_
_entity.id
_entity.type
_entity.pdbx_description
1 polymer ?
#
loop_
_entity_poly.entity_id
_entity_poly.type
_entity_poly.pdbx_seq_one_letter_code
_entity_poly.pdbx_strand_id
1 'polypeptide(L)'
;PVADLAEKLPGRGAWVSADRALVEKAYTKGMFSRAFRTKAAMPEGGVAAVIAWLDTALADRTLNALGLARRAGMLVSGFEKTRTAVQKGGAVAYIHASDAADDGVARILRGAVPGLAVWSPFPGAVLDQALGDFNVVHLALTDAGMARRFRREATRYLAFTGVSPAGDSRPA
;
A
#
# COMPACT_ATOMS: atom_id res chain seq x y z
N PRO A 1 -7.00 -12.69 19.82
CA PRO A 1 -5.84 -11.97 19.35
C PRO A 1 -6.25 -10.61 18.77
N VAL A 2 -5.39 -9.61 18.94
CA VAL A 2 -5.54 -8.26 18.35
C VAL A 2 -4.47 -8.09 17.29
N ALA A 3 -4.83 -7.60 16.10
CA ALA A 3 -3.85 -7.34 15.06
C ALA A 3 -3.11 -6.03 15.32
N ASP A 4 -1.78 -6.10 15.36
CA ASP A 4 -0.90 -4.95 15.56
C ASP A 4 -0.17 -4.58 14.26
N LEU A 5 -0.84 -3.85 13.39
CA LEU A 5 -0.27 -3.39 12.13
C LEU A 5 0.84 -2.35 12.31
N ALA A 6 0.90 -1.70 13.47
CA ALA A 6 1.89 -0.68 13.79
C ALA A 6 3.13 -1.24 14.51
N GLU A 7 3.07 -2.50 14.95
CA GLU A 7 4.14 -3.19 15.70
C GLU A 7 4.51 -2.45 17.01
N LYS A 8 3.47 -1.97 17.75
CA LYS A 8 3.64 -1.13 18.94
C LYS A 8 3.01 -1.69 20.19
N LEU A 9 2.20 -2.74 20.07
CA LEU A 9 1.54 -3.31 21.24
C LEU A 9 2.54 -4.05 22.13
N PRO A 10 2.49 -3.85 23.45
CA PRO A 10 3.37 -4.56 24.37
C PRO A 10 2.97 -6.02 24.50
N GLY A 11 3.93 -6.85 24.87
CA GLY A 11 3.70 -8.26 25.17
C GLY A 11 4.19 -9.22 24.11
N ARG A 12 3.83 -10.50 24.28
CA ARG A 12 4.22 -11.58 23.36
C ARG A 12 3.29 -11.59 22.14
N GLY A 13 3.88 -11.49 20.94
CA GLY A 13 3.17 -11.52 19.67
C GLY A 13 3.40 -12.80 18.87
N ALA A 14 2.56 -13.02 17.85
CA ALA A 14 2.75 -13.99 16.78
C ALA A 14 2.67 -13.26 15.44
N TRP A 15 3.59 -13.60 14.53
CA TRP A 15 3.65 -12.98 13.22
C TRP A 15 2.90 -13.81 12.19
N VAL A 16 2.12 -13.14 11.34
CA VAL A 16 1.49 -13.73 10.16
C VAL A 16 1.83 -12.86 8.96
N SER A 17 2.22 -13.48 7.86
CA SER A 17 2.42 -12.75 6.60
C SER A 17 1.15 -12.01 6.19
N ALA A 18 1.29 -10.86 5.53
CA ALA A 18 0.18 -10.09 4.98
C ALA A 18 -0.38 -10.82 3.75
N ASP A 19 -1.02 -11.94 3.98
CA ASP A 19 -1.64 -12.83 3.00
C ASP A 19 -2.99 -13.27 3.56
N ARG A 20 -4.05 -13.05 2.80
CA ARG A 20 -5.43 -13.33 3.22
C ARG A 20 -5.62 -14.81 3.60
N ALA A 21 -5.14 -15.72 2.76
CA ALA A 21 -5.32 -17.16 2.98
C ALA A 21 -4.54 -17.64 4.21
N LEU A 22 -3.34 -17.08 4.45
CA LEU A 22 -2.56 -17.40 5.65
C LEU A 22 -3.21 -16.89 6.93
N VAL A 23 -3.80 -15.69 6.90
CA VAL A 23 -4.56 -15.14 8.04
C VAL A 23 -5.80 -16.00 8.31
N GLU A 24 -6.60 -16.34 7.29
CA GLU A 24 -7.75 -17.23 7.42
C GLU A 24 -7.35 -18.59 8.01
N LYS A 25 -6.28 -19.19 7.48
CA LYS A 25 -5.72 -20.44 7.98
C LYS A 25 -5.28 -20.35 9.44
N ALA A 26 -4.65 -19.25 9.84
CA ALA A 26 -4.18 -19.04 11.20
C ALA A 26 -5.36 -19.05 12.21
N TYR A 27 -6.47 -18.43 11.85
CA TYR A 27 -7.69 -18.46 12.67
C TYR A 27 -8.36 -19.83 12.66
N THR A 28 -8.64 -20.38 11.47
CA THR A 28 -9.43 -21.63 11.33
C THR A 28 -8.71 -22.86 11.88
N LYS A 29 -7.38 -22.89 11.83
CA LYS A 29 -6.56 -24.00 12.35
C LYS A 29 -6.09 -23.78 13.80
N GLY A 30 -6.59 -22.76 14.49
CA GLY A 30 -6.27 -22.48 15.90
C GLY A 30 -4.78 -22.19 16.15
N MET A 31 -4.07 -21.65 15.13
CA MET A 31 -2.63 -21.38 15.22
C MET A 31 -2.32 -20.34 16.28
N PHE A 32 -3.20 -19.35 16.48
CA PHE A 32 -3.05 -18.35 17.54
C PHE A 32 -3.15 -18.98 18.94
N SER A 33 -4.06 -19.92 19.15
CA SER A 33 -4.16 -20.64 20.43
C SER A 33 -2.89 -21.40 20.76
N ARG A 34 -2.26 -22.00 19.76
CA ARG A 34 -0.96 -22.68 19.93
C ARG A 34 0.17 -21.68 20.22
N ALA A 35 0.24 -20.59 19.45
CA ALA A 35 1.30 -19.59 19.60
C ALA A 35 1.27 -18.93 20.99
N PHE A 36 0.09 -18.62 21.49
CA PHE A 36 -0.08 -17.96 22.79
C PHE A 36 -0.19 -18.94 23.95
N ARG A 37 -0.25 -20.25 23.69
CA ARG A 37 -0.46 -21.31 24.70
C ARG A 37 -1.70 -21.09 25.56
N THR A 38 -2.73 -20.48 24.98
CA THR A 38 -4.02 -20.20 25.61
C THR A 38 -5.12 -20.20 24.55
N LYS A 39 -6.36 -20.46 24.95
CA LYS A 39 -7.50 -20.42 24.04
C LYS A 39 -7.67 -18.98 23.50
N ALA A 40 -7.36 -18.78 22.23
CA ALA A 40 -7.61 -17.52 21.55
C ALA A 40 -9.11 -17.45 21.20
N ALA A 41 -9.80 -16.43 21.69
CA ALA A 41 -11.19 -16.20 21.32
C ALA A 41 -11.29 -15.83 19.82
N MET A 42 -12.34 -16.31 19.17
CA MET A 42 -12.71 -15.85 17.84
C MET A 42 -13.25 -14.41 17.97
N PRO A 43 -12.82 -13.49 17.12
CA PRO A 43 -13.40 -12.15 17.09
C PRO A 43 -14.90 -12.17 16.79
N GLU A 44 -15.61 -11.15 17.24
CA GLU A 44 -17.00 -10.93 16.86
C GLU A 44 -17.11 -10.81 15.33
N GLY A 45 -18.12 -11.43 14.73
CA GLY A 45 -18.26 -11.52 13.27
C GLY A 45 -17.31 -12.53 12.61
N GLY A 46 -16.49 -13.26 13.39
CA GLY A 46 -15.64 -14.35 12.88
C GLY A 46 -14.46 -13.88 12.03
N VAL A 47 -13.90 -14.82 11.26
CA VAL A 47 -12.73 -14.55 10.40
C VAL A 47 -13.04 -13.55 9.29
N ALA A 48 -14.26 -13.56 8.75
CA ALA A 48 -14.67 -12.64 7.70
C ALA A 48 -14.59 -11.16 8.15
N ALA A 49 -15.03 -10.88 9.39
CA ALA A 49 -14.92 -9.54 9.95
C ALA A 49 -13.45 -9.09 10.14
N VAL A 50 -12.58 -10.03 10.55
CA VAL A 50 -11.13 -9.74 10.66
C VAL A 50 -10.55 -9.41 9.30
N ILE A 51 -10.88 -10.17 8.27
CA ILE A 51 -10.39 -9.95 6.91
C ILE A 51 -10.87 -8.59 6.38
N ALA A 52 -12.15 -8.26 6.52
CA ALA A 52 -12.71 -6.98 6.10
C ALA A 52 -12.04 -5.80 6.83
N TRP A 53 -11.80 -5.95 8.14
CA TRP A 53 -11.08 -4.94 8.90
C TRP A 53 -9.63 -4.78 8.44
N LEU A 54 -8.92 -5.88 8.14
CA LEU A 54 -7.54 -5.85 7.65
C LEU A 54 -7.46 -5.19 6.27
N ASP A 55 -8.39 -5.48 5.35
CA ASP A 55 -8.48 -4.82 4.04
C ASP A 55 -8.53 -3.30 4.21
N THR A 56 -9.47 -2.81 5.02
CA THR A 56 -9.63 -1.38 5.29
C THR A 56 -8.41 -0.78 5.98
N ALA A 57 -7.92 -1.42 7.04
CA ALA A 57 -6.81 -0.89 7.82
C ALA A 57 -5.48 -0.84 7.05
N LEU A 58 -5.22 -1.80 6.16
CA LEU A 58 -4.03 -1.79 5.30
C LEU A 58 -4.16 -0.74 4.18
N ALA A 59 -5.36 -0.56 3.60
CA ALA A 59 -5.64 0.51 2.66
C ALA A 59 -5.41 1.89 3.29
N ASP A 60 -6.01 2.14 4.45
CA ASP A 60 -5.89 3.40 5.20
C ASP A 60 -4.44 3.73 5.53
N ARG A 61 -3.64 2.74 5.95
CA ARG A 61 -2.22 2.95 6.24
C ARG A 61 -1.44 3.36 5.00
N THR A 62 -1.74 2.77 3.85
CA THR A 62 -1.11 3.10 2.56
C THR A 62 -1.49 4.52 2.12
N LEU A 63 -2.76 4.87 2.17
CA LEU A 63 -3.27 6.21 1.85
C LEU A 63 -2.73 7.28 2.81
N ASN A 64 -2.68 6.98 4.10
CA ASN A 64 -2.10 7.86 5.11
C ASN A 64 -0.61 8.14 4.87
N ALA A 65 0.15 7.21 4.30
CA ALA A 65 1.54 7.46 3.92
C ALA A 65 1.64 8.52 2.81
N LEU A 66 0.73 8.51 1.82
CA LEU A 66 0.64 9.55 0.79
C LEU A 66 0.21 10.89 1.38
N GLY A 67 -0.79 10.90 2.25
CA GLY A 67 -1.25 12.10 2.94
C GLY A 67 -0.15 12.75 3.80
N LEU A 68 0.69 11.96 4.45
CA LEU A 68 1.86 12.46 5.18
C LEU A 68 2.89 13.09 4.23
N ALA A 69 3.21 12.43 3.12
CA ALA A 69 4.13 12.95 2.11
C ALA A 69 3.62 14.27 1.52
N ARG A 70 2.29 14.38 1.27
CA ARG A 70 1.67 15.62 0.79
C ARG A 70 1.84 16.77 1.79
N ARG A 71 1.52 16.55 3.07
CA ARG A 71 1.67 17.56 4.14
C ARG A 71 3.12 18.00 4.33
N ALA A 72 4.06 17.11 4.06
CA ALA A 72 5.50 17.40 4.13
C ALA A 72 6.03 18.08 2.86
N GLY A 73 5.21 18.34 1.82
CA GLY A 73 5.65 18.87 0.54
C GLY A 73 6.50 17.91 -0.30
N MET A 74 6.46 16.61 0.01
CA MET A 74 7.27 15.56 -0.61
C MET A 74 6.47 14.68 -1.58
N LEU A 75 5.24 15.10 -1.91
CA LEU A 75 4.36 14.48 -2.91
C LEU A 75 4.01 15.51 -3.98
N VAL A 76 4.28 15.17 -5.22
CA VAL A 76 3.89 15.92 -6.41
C VAL A 76 2.64 15.28 -6.99
N SER A 77 1.63 16.07 -7.35
CA SER A 77 0.37 15.62 -7.95
C SER A 77 0.11 16.31 -9.28
N GLY A 78 -0.48 15.58 -10.22
CA GLY A 78 -0.87 16.02 -11.55
C GLY A 78 0.11 15.61 -12.64
N PHE A 79 -0.40 15.48 -13.88
CA PHE A 79 0.34 14.92 -15.03
C PHE A 79 1.67 15.60 -15.30
N GLU A 80 1.65 16.91 -15.59
CA GLU A 80 2.86 17.65 -16.00
C GLU A 80 3.92 17.75 -14.89
N LYS A 81 3.48 17.96 -13.65
CA LYS A 81 4.38 18.04 -12.50
C LYS A 81 5.05 16.68 -12.24
N THR A 82 4.26 15.62 -12.28
CA THR A 82 4.75 14.23 -12.09
C THR A 82 5.70 13.84 -13.21
N ARG A 83 5.33 14.11 -14.47
CA ARG A 83 6.21 13.88 -15.62
C ARG A 83 7.56 14.59 -15.47
N THR A 84 7.53 15.86 -15.09
CA THR A 84 8.75 16.63 -14.87
C THR A 84 9.62 16.04 -13.76
N ALA A 85 9.02 15.66 -12.63
CA ALA A 85 9.74 15.05 -11.51
C ALA A 85 10.38 13.71 -11.92
N VAL A 86 9.66 12.88 -12.65
CA VAL A 86 10.14 11.57 -13.15
C VAL A 86 11.28 11.73 -14.14
N GLN A 87 11.12 12.59 -15.15
CA GLN A 87 12.12 12.78 -16.21
C GLN A 87 13.40 13.50 -15.75
N LYS A 88 13.29 14.37 -14.75
CA LYS A 88 14.45 15.05 -14.15
C LYS A 88 15.16 14.24 -13.06
N GLY A 89 14.69 13.01 -12.77
CA GLY A 89 15.28 12.17 -11.73
C GLY A 89 14.99 12.64 -10.30
N GLY A 90 14.05 13.58 -10.11
CA GLY A 90 13.61 14.04 -8.80
C GLY A 90 12.57 13.14 -8.13
N ALA A 91 11.95 12.21 -8.87
CA ALA A 91 11.03 11.23 -8.33
C ALA A 91 11.78 9.98 -7.87
N VAL A 92 11.52 9.52 -6.66
CA VAL A 92 12.04 8.25 -6.11
C VAL A 92 11.00 7.13 -6.17
N ALA A 93 9.72 7.47 -6.36
CA ALA A 93 8.65 6.54 -6.69
C ALA A 93 7.57 7.27 -7.50
N TYR A 94 6.99 6.56 -8.46
CA TYR A 94 5.85 6.99 -9.24
C TYR A 94 4.62 6.18 -8.84
N ILE A 95 3.51 6.86 -8.59
CA ILE A 95 2.24 6.23 -8.26
C ILE A 95 1.20 6.73 -9.26
N HIS A 96 0.41 5.83 -9.82
CA HIS A 96 -0.73 6.21 -10.65
C HIS A 96 -2.01 5.51 -10.20
N ALA A 97 -3.14 6.09 -10.56
CA ALA A 97 -4.43 5.46 -10.33
C ALA A 97 -4.52 4.13 -11.10
N SER A 98 -5.15 3.11 -10.51
CA SER A 98 -5.29 1.80 -11.16
C SER A 98 -6.20 1.83 -12.40
N ASP A 99 -7.01 2.86 -12.52
CA ASP A 99 -7.87 3.18 -13.65
C ASP A 99 -7.28 4.29 -14.56
N ALA A 100 -5.98 4.61 -14.40
CA ALA A 100 -5.29 5.55 -15.27
C ALA A 100 -5.18 5.01 -16.71
N ALA A 101 -5.31 5.89 -17.69
CA ALA A 101 -5.10 5.52 -19.09
C ALA A 101 -3.62 5.14 -19.35
N ASP A 102 -3.40 4.01 -20.02
CA ASP A 102 -2.06 3.46 -20.31
C ASP A 102 -1.18 4.45 -21.07
N ASP A 103 -1.72 5.21 -22.03
CA ASP A 103 -0.99 6.25 -22.76
C ASP A 103 -0.43 7.31 -21.80
N GLY A 104 -1.22 7.75 -20.82
CA GLY A 104 -0.79 8.71 -19.81
C GLY A 104 0.38 8.18 -18.99
N VAL A 105 0.29 6.93 -18.53
CA VAL A 105 1.34 6.24 -17.78
C VAL A 105 2.61 6.11 -18.63
N ALA A 106 2.48 5.63 -19.87
CA ALA A 106 3.61 5.46 -20.79
C ALA A 106 4.32 6.80 -21.11
N ARG A 107 3.57 7.89 -21.24
CA ARG A 107 4.15 9.24 -21.50
C ARG A 107 4.93 9.77 -20.30
N ILE A 108 4.52 9.48 -19.08
CA ILE A 108 5.27 9.85 -17.87
C ILE A 108 6.55 9.01 -17.76
N LEU A 109 6.45 7.70 -18.00
CA LEU A 109 7.59 6.78 -17.89
C LEU A 109 8.62 6.94 -19.00
N ARG A 110 8.27 7.60 -20.11
CA ARG A 110 9.21 7.86 -21.20
C ARG A 110 10.34 8.76 -20.73
N GLY A 111 11.55 8.20 -20.64
CA GLY A 111 12.73 8.90 -20.12
C GLY A 111 12.86 8.87 -18.62
N ALA A 112 12.10 8.03 -17.91
CA ALA A 112 12.31 7.76 -16.50
C ALA A 112 13.69 7.12 -16.26
N VAL A 113 14.28 7.44 -15.11
CA VAL A 113 15.54 6.80 -14.69
C VAL A 113 15.33 5.29 -14.47
N PRO A 114 16.30 4.44 -14.84
CA PRO A 114 16.21 3.00 -14.58
C PRO A 114 16.01 2.72 -13.08
N GLY A 115 15.12 1.77 -12.78
CA GLY A 115 14.85 1.36 -11.40
C GLY A 115 13.86 2.23 -10.64
N LEU A 116 13.19 3.21 -11.29
CA LEU A 116 12.10 3.94 -10.67
C LEU A 116 10.98 2.98 -10.25
N ALA A 117 10.63 2.98 -8.96
CA ALA A 117 9.54 2.16 -8.45
C ALA A 117 8.19 2.71 -8.94
N VAL A 118 7.37 1.84 -9.54
CA VAL A 118 6.03 2.20 -10.05
C VAL A 118 4.96 1.44 -9.27
N TRP A 119 3.89 2.14 -8.86
CA TRP A 119 2.82 1.61 -8.02
C TRP A 119 1.45 2.03 -8.54
N SER A 120 0.47 1.13 -8.40
CA SER A 120 -0.91 1.38 -8.83
C SER A 120 -1.92 0.72 -7.87
N PRO A 121 -1.90 1.08 -6.57
CA PRO A 121 -2.66 0.37 -5.55
C PRO A 121 -4.14 0.73 -5.49
N PHE A 122 -4.56 1.90 -6.00
CA PHE A 122 -5.92 2.42 -5.83
C PHE A 122 -6.44 3.12 -7.08
N PRO A 123 -7.76 3.11 -7.32
CA PRO A 123 -8.39 3.94 -8.36
C PRO A 123 -8.37 5.42 -7.99
N GLY A 124 -8.50 6.28 -9.01
CA GLY A 124 -8.46 7.74 -8.87
C GLY A 124 -9.41 8.29 -7.83
N ALA A 125 -10.65 7.81 -7.81
CA ALA A 125 -11.66 8.26 -6.83
C ALA A 125 -11.22 8.04 -5.36
N VAL A 126 -10.49 6.96 -5.06
CA VAL A 126 -9.96 6.68 -3.73
C VAL A 126 -8.79 7.61 -3.40
N LEU A 127 -7.94 7.90 -4.38
CA LEU A 127 -6.84 8.86 -4.22
C LEU A 127 -7.37 10.29 -4.01
N ASP A 128 -8.40 10.69 -4.73
CA ASP A 128 -9.09 11.98 -4.57
C ASP A 128 -9.58 12.17 -3.13
N GLN A 129 -10.33 11.21 -2.64
CA GLN A 129 -10.87 11.24 -1.28
C GLN A 129 -9.76 11.29 -0.23
N ALA A 130 -8.74 10.45 -0.37
CA ALA A 130 -7.66 10.34 0.62
C ALA A 130 -6.75 11.56 0.67
N LEU A 131 -6.54 12.22 -0.46
CA LEU A 131 -5.69 13.40 -0.56
C LEU A 131 -6.48 14.71 -0.46
N GLY A 132 -7.82 14.69 -0.45
CA GLY A 132 -8.64 15.88 -0.46
C GLY A 132 -8.37 16.75 -1.69
N ASP A 133 -8.27 16.13 -2.85
CA ASP A 133 -7.98 16.73 -4.15
C ASP A 133 -8.95 16.20 -5.20
N PHE A 134 -8.87 16.68 -6.42
CA PHE A 134 -9.74 16.24 -7.52
C PHE A 134 -8.91 15.79 -8.72
N ASN A 135 -9.35 14.70 -9.36
CA ASN A 135 -8.70 14.13 -10.54
C ASN A 135 -7.22 13.73 -10.29
N VAL A 136 -6.99 13.06 -9.17
CA VAL A 136 -5.66 12.55 -8.79
C VAL A 136 -5.38 11.26 -9.53
N VAL A 137 -4.67 11.36 -10.63
CA VAL A 137 -4.31 10.21 -11.47
C VAL A 137 -2.81 9.87 -11.38
N HIS A 138 -1.96 10.88 -11.29
CA HIS A 138 -0.50 10.72 -11.32
C HIS A 138 0.16 11.46 -10.16
N LEU A 139 1.01 10.73 -9.43
CA LEU A 139 1.71 11.18 -8.24
C LEU A 139 3.19 10.80 -8.30
N ALA A 140 4.07 11.62 -7.76
CA ALA A 140 5.48 11.28 -7.54
C ALA A 140 5.88 11.57 -6.10
N LEU A 141 6.55 10.62 -5.45
CA LEU A 141 7.26 10.86 -4.20
C LEU A 141 8.67 11.33 -4.51
N THR A 142 9.08 12.42 -3.87
CA THR A 142 10.38 13.06 -4.10
C THR A 142 11.37 12.84 -2.94
N ASP A 143 10.92 12.22 -1.86
CA ASP A 143 11.74 11.91 -0.69
C ASP A 143 11.87 10.40 -0.47
N ALA A 144 13.09 9.92 -0.26
CA ALA A 144 13.38 8.50 -0.08
C ALA A 144 12.79 7.92 1.22
N GLY A 145 12.67 8.71 2.28
CA GLY A 145 12.07 8.29 3.54
C GLY A 145 10.58 8.04 3.39
N MET A 146 9.87 8.98 2.74
CA MET A 146 8.44 8.84 2.43
C MET A 146 8.18 7.71 1.44
N ALA A 147 9.04 7.52 0.44
CA ALA A 147 8.93 6.41 -0.49
C ALA A 147 9.12 5.05 0.20
N ARG A 148 10.08 4.91 1.12
CA ARG A 148 10.25 3.69 1.94
C ARG A 148 9.02 3.41 2.80
N ARG A 149 8.47 4.45 3.45
CA ARG A 149 7.25 4.34 4.26
C ARG A 149 6.07 3.87 3.41
N PHE A 150 5.82 4.54 2.29
CA PHE A 150 4.75 4.16 1.36
C PHE A 150 4.93 2.73 0.85
N ARG A 151 6.12 2.38 0.38
CA ARG A 151 6.44 1.04 -0.12
C ARG A 151 6.11 -0.05 0.90
N ARG A 152 6.49 0.15 2.17
CA ARG A 152 6.21 -0.83 3.24
C ARG A 152 4.71 -1.09 3.39
N GLU A 153 3.90 -0.04 3.43
CA GLU A 153 2.45 -0.17 3.60
C GLU A 153 1.79 -0.69 2.31
N ALA A 154 2.18 -0.18 1.14
CA ALA A 154 1.66 -0.62 -0.15
C ALA A 154 1.96 -2.10 -0.44
N THR A 155 3.18 -2.57 -0.14
CA THR A 155 3.54 -3.99 -0.30
C THR A 155 2.64 -4.89 0.56
N ARG A 156 2.36 -4.50 1.82
CA ARG A 156 1.48 -5.27 2.71
C ARG A 156 0.04 -5.27 2.21
N TYR A 157 -0.46 -4.13 1.76
CA TYR A 157 -1.81 -4.01 1.20
C TYR A 157 -1.99 -4.86 -0.05
N LEU A 158 -1.08 -4.72 -1.02
CA LEU A 158 -1.15 -5.46 -2.29
C LEU A 158 -0.99 -6.98 -2.08
N ALA A 159 -0.07 -7.40 -1.21
CA ALA A 159 0.09 -8.82 -0.87
C ALA A 159 -1.18 -9.39 -0.21
N PHE A 160 -1.84 -8.62 0.65
CA PHE A 160 -3.06 -9.05 1.33
C PHE A 160 -4.26 -9.13 0.40
N THR A 161 -4.43 -8.16 -0.50
CA THR A 161 -5.55 -8.10 -1.46
C THR A 161 -5.37 -8.97 -2.69
N GLY A 162 -4.15 -9.45 -2.96
CA GLY A 162 -3.81 -10.19 -4.18
C GLY A 162 -3.74 -9.32 -5.43
N VAL A 163 -3.73 -7.99 -5.27
CA VAL A 163 -3.54 -7.05 -6.38
C VAL A 163 -2.05 -6.99 -6.72
N SER A 164 -1.69 -7.28 -7.97
CA SER A 164 -0.31 -7.16 -8.41
C SER A 164 0.15 -5.70 -8.41
N PRO A 165 1.36 -5.38 -7.90
CA PRO A 165 1.94 -4.06 -8.12
C PRO A 165 2.09 -3.81 -9.62
N ALA A 166 1.72 -2.62 -10.11
CA ALA A 166 1.96 -2.25 -11.48
C ALA A 166 3.48 -2.26 -11.74
N GLY A 167 3.96 -3.11 -12.64
CA GLY A 167 5.33 -3.06 -13.13
C GLY A 167 6.35 -4.03 -12.49
N ASP A 168 5.95 -5.09 -11.80
CA ASP A 168 6.89 -6.19 -11.51
C ASP A 168 7.02 -7.13 -12.73
N SER A 169 7.52 -6.55 -13.83
CA SER A 169 8.06 -7.34 -14.95
C SER A 169 9.44 -7.85 -14.53
N ARG A 170 9.49 -8.83 -13.62
CA ARG A 170 10.70 -9.66 -13.53
C ARG A 170 10.76 -10.49 -14.79
N PRO A 171 11.84 -10.38 -15.58
CA PRO A 171 12.11 -11.39 -16.60
C PRO A 171 12.30 -12.73 -15.88
N ALA A 172 11.68 -13.76 -16.43
CA ALA A 172 11.78 -15.16 -16.00
C ALA A 172 13.24 -15.65 -16.04
#